data_78773cdee0984a09ab8c221acf4d5c7d
#
_entry.id   78773cdee0984a09ab8c221acf4d5c7d
#
_cell.length_a   1.000
_cell.length_b   1.000
_cell.length_c   1.000
_cell.angle_alpha   90.00
_cell.angle_beta   90.00
_cell.angle_gamma   90.00
#
_symmetry.space_group_name_H-M   'P 1'
#
loop_
_entity.id
_entity.type
_entity.pdbx_description
1 polymer ?
#
loop_
_entity_poly.entity_id
_entity_poly.type
_entity_poly.pdbx_seq_one_letter_code
_entity_poly.pdbx_strand_id
1 'polypeptide(L)' 'MSREIRSVVTGTVYQIEVTVGEQVKLGTDLIILESMKMEIPIVAETDGTVIEVRFNECDSVIEGQVLLMVDPD' A
#
# COMPACT_ATOMS: atom_id res chain seq x y z
N MET A 1 10.95 -13.91 2.41
CA MET A 1 11.26 -12.64 3.08
C MET A 1 10.25 -11.59 2.63
N SER A 2 9.54 -10.97 3.58
CA SER A 2 8.51 -10.00 3.20
C SER A 2 9.12 -8.63 2.94
N ARG A 3 8.46 -7.86 2.05
CA ARG A 3 8.81 -6.49 1.76
C ARG A 3 7.81 -5.55 2.40
N GLU A 4 8.33 -4.54 3.09
CA GLU A 4 7.50 -3.49 3.66
C GLU A 4 7.23 -2.44 2.58
N ILE A 5 5.95 -2.14 2.37
CA ILE A 5 5.55 -1.08 1.45
C ILE A 5 5.21 0.13 2.31
N ARG A 6 5.99 1.20 2.14
CA ARG A 6 5.88 2.38 2.99
C ARG A 6 5.21 3.53 2.26
N SER A 7 4.57 4.39 3.04
CA SER A 7 3.96 5.59 2.48
C SER A 7 5.06 6.56 2.06
N VAL A 8 4.91 7.14 0.86
CA VAL A 8 5.81 8.15 0.32
C VAL A 8 5.34 9.57 0.65
N VAL A 9 4.17 9.69 1.28
CA VAL A 9 3.59 10.99 1.64
C VAL A 9 2.88 10.90 2.98
N THR A 10 2.64 12.06 3.59
CA THR A 10 1.74 12.20 4.73
C THR A 10 0.37 12.58 4.18
N GLY A 11 -0.65 11.83 4.55
CA GLY A 11 -1.99 12.05 4.02
C GLY A 11 -2.99 11.08 4.61
N THR A 12 -3.97 10.69 3.79
CA THR A 12 -5.08 9.83 4.21
C THR A 12 -5.22 8.67 3.23
N VAL A 13 -5.58 7.50 3.74
CA VAL A 13 -5.88 6.34 2.89
C VAL A 13 -7.22 6.61 2.20
N TYR A 14 -7.18 6.78 0.88
CA TYR A 14 -8.37 7.03 0.08
C TYR A 14 -9.06 5.72 -0.29
N GLN A 15 -8.27 4.73 -0.73
CA GLN A 15 -8.82 3.45 -1.18
C GLN A 15 -7.77 2.36 -1.06
N ILE A 16 -8.19 1.19 -0.59
CA ILE A 16 -7.33 0.01 -0.52
C ILE A 16 -7.76 -0.92 -1.66
N GLU A 17 -6.84 -1.22 -2.56
CA GLU A 17 -7.14 -1.95 -3.79
C GLU A 17 -6.95 -3.46 -3.66
N VAL A 18 -6.32 -3.92 -2.56
CA VAL A 18 -5.96 -5.32 -2.39
C VAL A 18 -6.40 -5.83 -1.03
N THR A 19 -6.46 -7.17 -0.90
CA THR A 19 -6.75 -7.83 0.37
C THR A 19 -5.63 -8.79 0.72
N VAL A 20 -5.54 -9.15 2.01
CA VAL A 20 -4.57 -10.15 2.47
C VAL A 20 -4.82 -11.48 1.74
N GLY A 21 -3.75 -12.06 1.22
CA GLY A 21 -3.82 -13.30 0.44
C GLY A 21 -3.85 -13.09 -1.05
N GLU A 22 -4.08 -11.88 -1.51
CA GLU A 22 -4.15 -11.58 -2.93
C GLU A 22 -2.77 -11.60 -3.57
N GLN A 23 -2.66 -12.20 -4.76
CA GLN A 23 -1.44 -12.14 -5.55
C GLN A 23 -1.41 -10.86 -6.36
N VAL A 24 -0.25 -10.20 -6.36
CA VAL A 24 -0.04 -8.94 -7.08
C VAL A 24 1.17 -9.06 -7.99
N LYS A 25 1.21 -8.19 -8.99
CA LYS A 25 2.32 -8.08 -9.94
C LYS A 25 3.02 -6.76 -9.75
N LEU A 26 4.29 -6.70 -10.13
CA LEU A 26 5.01 -5.43 -10.16
C LEU A 26 4.17 -4.37 -10.87
N GLY A 27 3.98 -3.23 -10.20
CA GLY A 27 3.21 -2.11 -10.76
C GLY A 27 1.72 -2.14 -10.43
N THR A 28 1.22 -3.19 -9.79
CA THR A 28 -0.19 -3.25 -9.37
C THR A 28 -0.45 -2.19 -8.30
N ASP A 29 -1.55 -1.45 -8.43
CA ASP A 29 -1.97 -0.50 -7.41
C ASP A 29 -2.36 -1.26 -6.14
N LEU A 30 -1.75 -0.90 -5.03
CA LEU A 30 -2.01 -1.53 -3.74
C LEU A 30 -2.92 -0.68 -2.88
N ILE A 31 -2.58 0.59 -2.75
CA ILE A 31 -3.32 1.57 -1.95
C ILE A 31 -3.26 2.89 -2.68
N ILE A 32 -4.38 3.62 -2.66
CA ILE A 32 -4.42 5.00 -3.15
C ILE A 32 -4.45 5.90 -1.93
N LEU A 33 -3.48 6.80 -1.84
CA LEU A 33 -3.43 7.81 -0.77
C LEU A 33 -3.92 9.14 -1.33
N GLU A 34 -4.47 9.97 -0.44
CA GLU A 34 -4.81 11.34 -0.80
C GLU A 34 -3.93 12.27 0.02
N SER A 35 -3.26 13.21 -0.66
CA SER A 35 -2.44 14.23 -0.02
C SER A 35 -2.58 15.50 -0.84
N MET A 36 -2.92 16.60 -0.18
CA MET A 36 -3.06 17.91 -0.83
C MET A 36 -4.02 17.85 -2.03
N LYS A 37 -5.14 17.13 -1.87
CA LYS A 37 -6.19 16.97 -2.89
C LYS A 37 -5.71 16.20 -4.12
N MET A 38 -4.62 15.47 -4.03
CA MET A 38 -4.12 14.63 -5.12
C MET A 38 -4.19 13.17 -4.69
N GLU A 39 -4.56 12.31 -5.63
CA GLU A 39 -4.57 10.88 -5.43
C GLU A 39 -3.19 10.35 -5.81
N ILE A 40 -2.57 9.61 -4.89
CA ILE A 40 -1.22 9.10 -5.07
C ILE A 40 -1.26 7.59 -4.94
N PRO A 41 -1.09 6.84 -6.05
CA PRO A 41 -1.11 5.39 -5.97
C PRO A 41 0.22 4.85 -5.42
N ILE A 42 0.11 3.88 -4.52
CA ILE A 42 1.26 3.13 -4.02
C ILE A 42 1.20 1.77 -4.72
N VAL A 43 2.23 1.45 -5.47
CA VAL A 43 2.23 0.26 -6.33
C VAL A 43 3.16 -0.81 -5.78
N ALA A 44 2.93 -2.05 -6.22
CA ALA A 44 3.79 -3.17 -5.86
C ALA A 44 5.16 -3.01 -6.54
N GLU A 45 6.21 -3.24 -5.76
CA GLU A 45 7.59 -3.14 -6.23
C GLU A 45 8.14 -4.51 -6.64
N THR A 46 7.33 -5.53 -6.54
CA THR A 46 7.67 -6.90 -6.89
C THR A 46 6.40 -7.69 -7.10
N ASP A 47 6.49 -8.78 -7.85
CA ASP A 47 5.44 -9.80 -7.84
C ASP A 47 5.43 -10.47 -6.48
N GLY A 48 4.25 -10.80 -5.97
CA GLY A 48 4.18 -11.47 -4.67
C GLY A 48 2.76 -11.59 -4.16
N THR A 49 2.66 -11.89 -2.86
CA THR A 49 1.38 -12.07 -2.18
C THR A 49 1.28 -11.08 -1.04
N VAL A 50 0.14 -10.42 -0.92
CA VAL A 50 -0.13 -9.49 0.18
C VAL A 50 -0.33 -10.32 1.46
N ILE A 51 0.49 -10.08 2.47
CA ILE A 51 0.43 -10.84 3.72
C ILE A 51 -0.08 -10.05 4.90
N GLU A 52 -0.08 -8.71 4.79
CA GLU A 52 -0.55 -7.86 5.88
C GLU A 52 -0.96 -6.50 5.31
N VAL A 53 -2.08 -5.95 5.78
CA VAL A 53 -2.51 -4.58 5.48
C VAL A 53 -2.73 -3.90 6.82
N ARG A 54 -2.02 -2.79 7.07
CA ARG A 54 -1.97 -2.16 8.39
C ARG A 54 -2.92 -0.99 8.58
N PHE A 55 -3.56 -0.53 7.52
CA PHE A 55 -4.43 0.64 7.58
C PHE A 55 -5.80 0.30 6.99
N ASN A 56 -6.78 1.10 7.34
CA ASN A 56 -8.12 1.06 6.76
C ASN A 56 -8.37 2.33 5.97
N GLU A 57 -9.38 2.30 5.12
CA GLU A 57 -9.79 3.50 4.38
C GLU A 57 -10.15 4.60 5.38
N CYS A 58 -9.79 5.83 5.04
CA CYS A 58 -9.95 7.04 5.84
C CYS A 58 -8.94 7.21 6.97
N ASP A 59 -8.05 6.25 7.20
CA ASP A 59 -7.00 6.39 8.20
C ASP A 59 -5.97 7.43 7.76
N SER A 60 -5.40 8.14 8.74
CA SER A 60 -4.30 9.06 8.51
C SER A 60 -2.99 8.29 8.48
N VAL A 61 -2.09 8.65 7.57
CA VAL A 61 -0.77 8.04 7.46
C VAL A 61 0.29 9.12 7.45
N ILE A 62 1.48 8.76 7.93
CA ILE A 62 2.65 9.65 7.94
C ILE A 62 3.69 9.05 7.01
N GLU A 63 4.36 9.89 6.26
CA GLU A 63 5.44 9.47 5.37
C GLU A 63 6.40 8.53 6.10
N GLY A 64 6.72 7.40 5.46
CA GLY A 64 7.61 6.39 6.03
C GLY A 64 6.92 5.30 6.82
N GLN A 65 5.64 5.45 7.16
CA GLN A 65 4.92 4.37 7.84
C GLN A 65 4.71 3.18 6.91
N VAL A 66 4.77 1.98 7.47
CA VAL A 66 4.51 0.74 6.70
C VAL A 66 3.01 0.63 6.47
N LEU A 67 2.60 0.61 5.21
CA LEU A 67 1.19 0.49 4.83
C LEU A 67 0.75 -0.96 4.77
N LEU A 68 1.57 -1.79 4.16
CA LEU A 68 1.27 -3.21 4.00
C LEU A 68 2.58 -3.96 3.74
N MET A 69 2.47 -5.28 3.73
CA MET A 69 3.63 -6.14 3.49
C MET A 69 3.30 -7.12 2.38
N VAL A 70 4.27 -7.33 1.49
CA VAL A 70 4.17 -8.25 0.37
C VAL A 70 5.28 -9.28 0.50
N ASP A 71 4.93 -10.54 0.36
CA ASP A 71 5.89 -11.64 0.34
C ASP A 71 6.25 -11.90 -1.11
N PRO A 72 7.49 -11.59 -1.55
CA PRO A 72 7.86 -11.74 -2.96
C PRO A 72 7.81 -13.20 -3.40
N ASP A 73 7.45 -13.40 -4.65
CA ASP A 73 7.46 -14.74 -5.26
C ASP A 73 8.88 -15.27 -5.41
#